data_d115bbfb57377c881535d5389361a8ca
#
_entry.id   d115bbfb57377c881535d5389361a8ca
#
_cell.length_a   1.000
_cell.length_b   1.000
_cell.length_c   1.000
_cell.angle_alpha   90.00
_cell.angle_beta   90.00
_cell.angle_gamma   90.00
#
_symmetry.space_group_name_H-M   'P 1'
#
loop_
_entity.id
_entity.type
_entity.pdbx_description
1 polymer ?
#
loop_
_entity_poly.entity_id
_entity_poly.type
_entity_poly.pdbx_seq_one_letter_code
_entity_poly.pdbx_strand_id
1 'polypeptide(L)'
;MLKTLGRSVYLTQFEEQRASLSAFAAGGAPVFISLHISEEFDAAYCARVQEMCDFLSAQGWRILADVSEKTIRQFGCADLTALAKRLHLWGLRLDYGFSLEQMCALAQQLPVAVNASTTTPEVARQLAAGGGTVIAMHNFYPRPETGLDPEFLRESTAALQAEGLQVYGFIPGDACCAGRCTRVCPRWKPTAPLPPRRPLRTWR
;
A
#
# COMPACT_ATOMS: atom_id res chain seq x y z
N MET A 1 -10.96 4.04 10.57
CA MET A 1 -9.67 3.46 10.97
C MET A 1 -9.45 2.17 10.19
N LEU A 2 -8.28 1.97 9.55
CA LEU A 2 -7.95 0.70 8.91
C LEU A 2 -7.67 -0.37 9.95
N LYS A 3 -7.97 -1.63 9.63
CA LYS A 3 -7.50 -2.76 10.42
C LYS A 3 -5.97 -2.83 10.39
N THR A 4 -5.37 -3.37 11.43
CA THR A 4 -3.91 -3.45 11.59
C THR A 4 -3.24 -4.43 10.62
N LEU A 5 -3.98 -5.35 10.04
CA LEU A 5 -3.47 -6.35 9.10
C LEU A 5 -4.26 -6.28 7.78
N GLY A 6 -3.53 -6.23 6.67
CA GLY A 6 -4.05 -6.26 5.31
C GLY A 6 -3.27 -7.21 4.42
N ARG A 7 -3.58 -7.19 3.13
CA ARG A 7 -2.87 -7.97 2.11
C ARG A 7 -2.36 -7.07 0.99
N SER A 8 -1.32 -7.51 0.31
CA SER A 8 -0.88 -6.93 -0.96
C SER A 8 -1.23 -7.91 -2.09
N VAL A 9 -1.80 -7.38 -3.16
CA VAL A 9 -2.20 -8.15 -4.33
C VAL A 9 -1.55 -7.55 -5.57
N TYR A 10 -0.93 -8.40 -6.38
CA TYR A 10 -0.38 -8.04 -7.69
C TYR A 10 -1.28 -8.60 -8.78
N LEU A 11 -1.51 -7.80 -9.82
CA LEU A 11 -2.39 -8.20 -10.92
C LEU A 11 -1.97 -9.54 -11.55
N THR A 12 -0.66 -9.73 -11.75
CA THR A 12 -0.10 -10.97 -12.31
C THR A 12 -0.32 -12.22 -11.45
N GLN A 13 -0.60 -12.06 -10.16
CA GLN A 13 -0.81 -13.15 -9.20
C GLN A 13 -2.25 -13.20 -8.68
N PHE A 14 -3.12 -12.36 -9.20
CA PHE A 14 -4.47 -12.21 -8.69
C PHE A 14 -5.25 -13.52 -8.75
N GLU A 15 -5.21 -14.25 -9.84
CA GLU A 15 -5.93 -15.52 -10.00
C GLU A 15 -5.47 -16.59 -9.00
N GLU A 16 -4.16 -16.68 -8.76
CA GLU A 16 -3.60 -17.60 -7.76
C GLU A 16 -4.02 -17.23 -6.33
N GLN A 17 -4.19 -15.94 -6.05
CA GLN A 17 -4.56 -15.43 -4.73
C GLN A 17 -6.08 -15.41 -4.49
N ARG A 18 -6.88 -15.49 -5.54
CA ARG A 18 -8.35 -15.30 -5.52
C ARG A 18 -9.06 -16.17 -4.46
N ALA A 19 -8.74 -17.46 -4.43
CA ALA A 19 -9.32 -18.39 -3.45
C ALA A 19 -8.97 -18.00 -2.00
N SER A 20 -7.72 -17.62 -1.75
CA SER A 20 -7.26 -17.20 -0.43
C SER A 20 -7.84 -15.85 0.00
N LEU A 21 -8.09 -14.94 -0.95
CA LEU A 21 -8.74 -13.67 -0.70
C LEU A 21 -10.22 -13.85 -0.34
N SER A 22 -10.92 -14.79 -0.97
CA SER A 22 -12.30 -15.13 -0.63
C SER A 22 -12.42 -15.81 0.73
N ALA A 23 -11.47 -16.68 1.07
CA ALA A 23 -11.47 -17.40 2.36
C ALA A 23 -11.15 -16.47 3.55
N PHE A 24 -10.44 -15.38 3.30
CA PHE A 24 -10.11 -14.39 4.32
C PHE A 24 -11.21 -13.35 4.40
N ALA A 25 -12.19 -13.55 5.30
CA ALA A 25 -13.27 -12.58 5.49
C ALA A 25 -12.73 -11.16 5.67
N ALA A 26 -12.86 -10.33 4.64
CA ALA A 26 -12.25 -9.01 4.61
C ALA A 26 -12.75 -8.11 5.74
N GLY A 27 -14.07 -8.01 5.90
CA GLY A 27 -14.70 -7.23 6.96
C GLY A 27 -14.12 -5.81 7.07
N GLY A 28 -13.78 -5.18 5.93
CA GLY A 28 -13.15 -3.88 5.86
C GLY A 28 -11.63 -3.89 6.10
N ALA A 29 -10.95 -5.04 5.99
CA ALA A 29 -9.49 -5.10 6.01
C ALA A 29 -8.91 -4.41 4.76
N PRO A 30 -7.72 -3.77 4.87
CA PRO A 30 -7.09 -3.14 3.73
C PRO A 30 -6.50 -4.19 2.78
N VAL A 31 -6.61 -3.92 1.49
CA VAL A 31 -5.85 -4.59 0.44
C VAL A 31 -5.09 -3.54 -0.36
N PHE A 32 -3.80 -3.76 -0.52
CA PHE A 32 -2.92 -2.88 -1.30
C PHE A 32 -2.73 -3.44 -2.70
N ILE A 33 -2.90 -2.59 -3.71
CA ILE A 33 -2.61 -2.88 -5.10
C ILE A 33 -1.72 -1.78 -5.69
N SER A 34 -0.93 -2.10 -6.72
CA SER A 34 -0.15 -1.09 -7.43
C SER A 34 -0.66 -0.93 -8.87
N LEU A 35 -0.97 0.30 -9.26
CA LEU A 35 -1.47 0.64 -10.59
C LEU A 35 -0.40 1.29 -11.50
N HIS A 36 0.86 1.22 -11.14
CA HIS A 36 1.94 1.79 -11.97
C HIS A 36 3.09 0.81 -12.26
N ILE A 37 2.86 -0.49 -12.11
CA ILE A 37 3.83 -1.51 -12.48
C ILE A 37 3.84 -1.64 -14.00
N SER A 38 4.86 -1.05 -14.65
CA SER A 38 4.95 -0.99 -16.12
C SER A 38 4.99 -2.35 -16.81
N GLU A 39 5.53 -3.35 -16.14
CA GLU A 39 5.64 -4.73 -16.63
C GLU A 39 4.28 -5.43 -16.76
N GLU A 40 3.25 -4.92 -16.13
CA GLU A 40 1.89 -5.45 -16.21
C GLU A 40 1.05 -4.81 -17.32
N PHE A 41 1.56 -3.75 -17.97
CA PHE A 41 0.81 -2.98 -18.94
C PHE A 41 0.73 -3.68 -20.31
N ASP A 42 -0.48 -4.04 -20.69
CA ASP A 42 -0.86 -4.55 -22.01
C ASP A 42 -2.26 -4.01 -22.40
N ALA A 43 -2.74 -4.42 -23.58
CA ALA A 43 -4.04 -3.97 -24.09
C ALA A 43 -5.24 -4.34 -23.18
N ALA A 44 -5.12 -5.40 -22.37
CA ALA A 44 -6.16 -5.86 -21.46
C ALA A 44 -5.98 -5.35 -20.02
N TYR A 45 -4.90 -4.64 -19.73
CA TYR A 45 -4.54 -4.22 -18.37
C TYR A 45 -5.69 -3.55 -17.61
N CYS A 46 -6.29 -2.51 -18.20
CA CYS A 46 -7.36 -1.77 -17.53
C CYS A 46 -8.58 -2.64 -17.24
N ALA A 47 -8.92 -3.58 -18.12
CA ALA A 47 -10.03 -4.49 -17.91
C ALA A 47 -9.74 -5.49 -16.78
N ARG A 48 -8.52 -6.05 -16.74
CA ARG A 48 -8.11 -6.97 -15.66
C ARG A 48 -8.04 -6.27 -14.30
N VAL A 49 -7.57 -5.02 -14.25
CA VAL A 49 -7.59 -4.22 -13.02
C VAL A 49 -9.00 -3.95 -12.56
N GLN A 50 -9.92 -3.61 -13.49
CA GLN A 50 -11.33 -3.42 -13.16
C GLN A 50 -11.93 -4.68 -12.55
N GLU A 51 -11.73 -5.86 -13.18
CA GLU A 51 -12.20 -7.15 -12.67
C GLU A 51 -11.67 -7.45 -11.27
N MET A 52 -10.38 -7.22 -11.06
CA MET A 52 -9.75 -7.41 -9.74
C MET A 52 -10.37 -6.48 -8.70
N CYS A 53 -10.57 -5.21 -9.01
CA CYS A 53 -11.14 -4.23 -8.09
C CYS A 53 -12.61 -4.53 -7.78
N ASP A 54 -13.40 -4.93 -8.78
CA ASP A 54 -14.79 -5.33 -8.61
C ASP A 54 -14.89 -6.55 -7.67
N PHE A 55 -14.05 -7.56 -7.89
CA PHE A 55 -13.97 -8.72 -7.00
C PHE A 55 -13.60 -8.34 -5.57
N LEU A 56 -12.54 -7.58 -5.39
CA LEU A 56 -12.08 -7.17 -4.05
C LEU A 56 -13.13 -6.34 -3.31
N SER A 57 -13.78 -5.41 -4.01
CA SER A 57 -14.87 -4.61 -3.46
C SER A 57 -16.07 -5.47 -3.05
N ALA A 58 -16.48 -6.42 -3.89
CA ALA A 58 -17.58 -7.35 -3.59
C ALA A 58 -17.28 -8.23 -2.36
N GLN A 59 -16.01 -8.55 -2.10
CA GLN A 59 -15.58 -9.28 -0.90
C GLN A 59 -15.45 -8.38 0.35
N GLY A 60 -15.72 -7.08 0.24
CA GLY A 60 -15.66 -6.12 1.35
C GLY A 60 -14.25 -5.64 1.72
N TRP A 61 -13.27 -5.77 0.82
CA TRP A 61 -11.94 -5.20 1.01
C TRP A 61 -11.93 -3.68 0.86
N ARG A 62 -11.13 -3.01 1.68
CA ARG A 62 -10.80 -1.59 1.48
C ARG A 62 -9.58 -1.48 0.59
N ILE A 63 -9.81 -1.17 -0.68
CA ILE A 63 -8.75 -1.13 -1.69
C ILE A 63 -7.96 0.17 -1.56
N LEU A 64 -6.67 0.05 -1.26
CA LEU A 64 -5.70 1.15 -1.30
C LEU A 64 -4.80 0.95 -2.52
N ALA A 65 -4.87 1.86 -3.48
CA ALA A 65 -4.14 1.74 -4.73
C ALA A 65 -2.95 2.71 -4.78
N ASP A 66 -1.79 2.18 -5.18
CA ASP A 66 -0.61 2.98 -5.49
C ASP A 66 -0.73 3.56 -6.90
N VAL A 67 -0.69 4.89 -7.01
CA VAL A 67 -0.97 5.63 -8.24
C VAL A 67 0.10 6.67 -8.55
N SER A 68 0.22 6.99 -9.83
CA SER A 68 1.00 8.13 -10.34
C SER A 68 0.13 8.98 -11.25
N GLU A 69 0.62 10.16 -11.66
CA GLU A 69 -0.08 11.00 -12.63
C GLU A 69 -0.39 10.27 -13.96
N LYS A 70 0.46 9.32 -14.35
CA LYS A 70 0.25 8.52 -15.58
C LYS A 70 -0.97 7.62 -15.47
N THR A 71 -1.33 7.17 -14.27
CA THR A 71 -2.44 6.25 -14.03
C THR A 71 -3.78 6.85 -14.48
N ILE A 72 -4.00 8.15 -14.25
CA ILE A 72 -5.22 8.86 -14.67
C ILE A 72 -5.42 8.74 -16.19
N ARG A 73 -4.36 9.07 -16.96
CA ARG A 73 -4.39 9.03 -18.43
C ARG A 73 -4.59 7.62 -18.95
N GLN A 74 -3.97 6.64 -18.32
CA GLN A 74 -4.04 5.23 -18.70
C GLN A 74 -5.46 4.68 -18.59
N PHE A 75 -6.17 5.07 -17.53
CA PHE A 75 -7.56 4.68 -17.33
C PHE A 75 -8.58 5.61 -18.03
N GLY A 76 -8.12 6.67 -18.70
CA GLY A 76 -9.01 7.64 -19.35
C GLY A 76 -9.93 8.36 -18.37
N CYS A 77 -9.49 8.55 -17.12
CA CYS A 77 -10.24 9.26 -16.09
C CYS A 77 -9.90 10.76 -16.12
N ALA A 78 -10.85 11.60 -15.67
CA ALA A 78 -10.66 13.04 -15.60
C ALA A 78 -9.65 13.40 -14.48
N ASP A 79 -9.72 12.71 -13.35
CA ASP A 79 -8.89 12.94 -12.16
C ASP A 79 -8.79 11.68 -11.29
N LEU A 80 -8.06 11.78 -10.17
CA LEU A 80 -7.88 10.68 -9.22
C LEU A 80 -9.17 10.30 -8.49
N THR A 81 -10.08 11.24 -8.28
CA THR A 81 -11.37 10.97 -7.64
C THR A 81 -12.28 10.15 -8.55
N ALA A 82 -12.29 10.48 -9.85
CA ALA A 82 -13.00 9.70 -10.87
C ALA A 82 -12.42 8.27 -10.98
N LEU A 83 -11.10 8.16 -10.96
CA LEU A 83 -10.42 6.85 -10.94
C LEU A 83 -10.80 6.04 -9.69
N ALA A 84 -10.77 6.66 -8.51
CA ALA A 84 -11.13 5.99 -7.26
C ALA A 84 -12.58 5.49 -7.27
N LYS A 85 -13.52 6.29 -7.76
CA LYS A 85 -14.92 5.88 -7.92
C LYS A 85 -15.06 4.70 -8.88
N ARG A 86 -14.42 4.80 -10.05
CA ARG A 86 -14.47 3.75 -11.07
C ARG A 86 -13.98 2.40 -10.57
N LEU A 87 -12.87 2.39 -9.83
CA LEU A 87 -12.20 1.18 -9.35
C LEU A 87 -12.58 0.81 -7.91
N HIS A 88 -13.62 1.44 -7.33
CA HIS A 88 -14.07 1.19 -5.95
C HIS A 88 -12.95 1.35 -4.90
N LEU A 89 -12.00 2.27 -5.13
CA LEU A 89 -10.88 2.45 -4.23
C LEU A 89 -11.34 3.14 -2.95
N TRP A 90 -10.93 2.59 -1.81
CA TRP A 90 -11.11 3.24 -0.51
C TRP A 90 -10.15 4.42 -0.34
N GLY A 91 -8.93 4.32 -0.89
CA GLY A 91 -7.91 5.35 -0.78
C GLY A 91 -6.82 5.22 -1.84
N LEU A 92 -5.98 6.24 -1.94
CA LEU A 92 -4.89 6.32 -2.90
C LEU A 92 -3.56 6.51 -2.19
N ARG A 93 -2.55 5.75 -2.60
CA ARG A 93 -1.17 6.01 -2.23
C ARG A 93 -0.52 6.85 -3.31
N LEU A 94 -0.03 8.01 -2.89
CA LEU A 94 0.64 8.98 -3.75
C LEU A 94 2.16 8.81 -3.55
N ASP A 95 2.86 8.33 -4.58
CA ASP A 95 4.30 8.07 -4.44
C ASP A 95 5.13 9.31 -4.74
N TYR A 96 5.02 9.87 -5.94
CA TYR A 96 5.74 11.07 -6.36
C TYR A 96 4.93 11.88 -7.39
N GLY A 97 5.34 13.15 -7.60
CA GLY A 97 4.72 14.02 -8.59
C GLY A 97 3.53 14.83 -8.08
N PHE A 98 3.19 14.72 -6.80
CA PHE A 98 2.08 15.47 -6.21
C PHE A 98 2.60 16.56 -5.27
N SER A 99 2.08 17.77 -5.40
CA SER A 99 2.37 18.85 -4.45
C SER A 99 1.64 18.61 -3.13
N LEU A 100 2.13 19.25 -2.06
CA LEU A 100 1.46 19.19 -0.76
C LEU A 100 0.02 19.70 -0.83
N GLU A 101 -0.23 20.77 -1.59
CA GLU A 101 -1.57 21.32 -1.81
C GLU A 101 -2.50 20.31 -2.47
N GLN A 102 -2.03 19.62 -3.52
CA GLN A 102 -2.78 18.55 -4.18
C GLN A 102 -3.10 17.39 -3.22
N MET A 103 -2.12 16.98 -2.40
CA MET A 103 -2.32 15.92 -1.41
C MET A 103 -3.33 16.33 -0.35
N CYS A 104 -3.27 17.56 0.16
CA CYS A 104 -4.25 18.10 1.12
C CYS A 104 -5.66 18.16 0.51
N ALA A 105 -5.80 18.68 -0.70
CA ALA A 105 -7.09 18.78 -1.38
C ALA A 105 -7.70 17.39 -1.64
N LEU A 106 -6.88 16.40 -2.02
CA LEU A 106 -7.35 15.04 -2.23
C LEU A 106 -7.74 14.36 -0.92
N ALA A 107 -6.98 14.58 0.17
CA ALA A 107 -7.26 14.00 1.47
C ALA A 107 -8.60 14.45 2.07
N GLN A 108 -9.15 15.58 1.64
CA GLN A 108 -10.51 16.03 1.97
C GLN A 108 -11.61 15.19 1.30
N GLN A 109 -11.30 14.50 0.20
CA GLN A 109 -12.26 13.77 -0.61
C GLN A 109 -12.21 12.27 -0.37
N LEU A 110 -11.02 11.73 -0.15
CA LEU A 110 -10.78 10.29 0.09
C LEU A 110 -9.47 10.08 0.87
N PRO A 111 -9.31 8.94 1.54
CA PRO A 111 -8.08 8.63 2.25
C PRO A 111 -6.83 8.64 1.35
N VAL A 112 -5.78 9.30 1.83
CA VAL A 112 -4.49 9.40 1.14
C VAL A 112 -3.41 8.70 1.96
N ALA A 113 -2.60 7.90 1.30
CA ALA A 113 -1.38 7.34 1.87
C ALA A 113 -0.16 8.01 1.24
N VAL A 114 0.80 8.38 2.06
CA VAL A 114 2.08 8.95 1.63
C VAL A 114 3.23 7.98 1.89
N ASN A 115 4.35 8.19 1.21
CA ASN A 115 5.53 7.35 1.38
C ASN A 115 6.25 7.70 2.70
N ALA A 116 6.18 6.81 3.68
CA ALA A 116 6.78 7.01 5.00
C ALA A 116 8.30 7.17 4.98
N SER A 117 8.98 6.68 3.93
CA SER A 117 10.44 6.77 3.83
C SER A 117 10.93 8.12 3.28
N THR A 118 10.05 8.92 2.67
CA THR A 118 10.40 10.20 2.05
C THR A 118 9.62 11.39 2.61
N THR A 119 8.51 11.13 3.31
CA THR A 119 7.70 12.18 3.94
C THR A 119 8.38 12.68 5.20
N THR A 120 8.64 13.98 5.27
CA THR A 120 9.23 14.61 6.46
C THR A 120 8.14 14.86 7.51
N PRO A 121 8.52 14.96 8.81
CA PRO A 121 7.58 15.30 9.87
C PRO A 121 6.84 16.63 9.62
N GLU A 122 7.50 17.60 9.00
CA GLU A 122 6.90 18.88 8.64
C GLU A 122 5.75 18.72 7.63
N VAL A 123 5.96 17.93 6.57
CA VAL A 123 4.92 17.60 5.59
C VAL A 123 3.79 16.80 6.25
N ALA A 124 4.14 15.84 7.11
CA ALA A 124 3.17 15.03 7.85
C ALA A 124 2.25 15.89 8.73
N ARG A 125 2.83 16.86 9.45
CA ARG A 125 2.08 17.83 10.28
C ARG A 125 1.09 18.64 9.46
N GLN A 126 1.52 19.15 8.30
CA GLN A 126 0.65 19.94 7.42
C GLN A 126 -0.48 19.10 6.84
N LEU A 127 -0.21 17.87 6.45
CA LEU A 127 -1.22 16.91 5.99
C LEU A 127 -2.23 16.56 7.10
N ALA A 128 -1.75 16.31 8.31
CA ALA A 128 -2.61 16.03 9.47
C ALA A 128 -3.50 17.21 9.83
N ALA A 129 -2.96 18.44 9.78
CA ALA A 129 -3.70 19.68 10.04
C ALA A 129 -4.80 19.93 8.99
N GLY A 130 -4.68 19.37 7.80
CA GLY A 130 -5.67 19.51 6.74
C GLY A 130 -7.03 18.86 7.02
N GLY A 131 -7.18 18.03 8.07
CA GLY A 131 -8.45 17.46 8.52
C GLY A 131 -8.98 16.28 7.70
N GLY A 132 -8.26 15.83 6.68
CA GLY A 132 -8.57 14.61 5.90
C GLY A 132 -8.00 13.34 6.54
N THR A 133 -8.27 12.19 5.93
CA THR A 133 -7.67 10.93 6.36
C THR A 133 -6.33 10.72 5.66
N VAL A 134 -5.23 10.84 6.40
CA VAL A 134 -3.88 10.61 5.90
C VAL A 134 -3.22 9.49 6.69
N ILE A 135 -2.59 8.57 5.97
CA ILE A 135 -1.76 7.50 6.52
C ILE A 135 -0.38 7.53 5.86
N ALA A 136 0.62 6.96 6.50
CA ALA A 136 1.94 6.78 5.91
C ALA A 136 2.21 5.30 5.69
N MET A 137 2.88 4.97 4.58
CA MET A 137 3.27 3.59 4.27
C MET A 137 4.72 3.54 3.84
N HIS A 138 5.51 2.69 4.48
CA HIS A 138 6.82 2.35 3.97
C HIS A 138 6.69 1.60 2.65
N ASN A 139 7.66 1.77 1.76
CA ASN A 139 7.70 1.03 0.51
C ASN A 139 7.94 -0.46 0.76
N PHE A 140 7.40 -1.27 -0.14
CA PHE A 140 7.82 -2.65 -0.26
C PHE A 140 9.17 -2.72 -0.98
N TYR A 141 10.16 -3.28 -0.32
CA TYR A 141 11.51 -3.46 -0.86
C TYR A 141 11.76 -4.95 -1.12
N PRO A 142 11.59 -5.43 -2.37
CA PRO A 142 11.66 -6.85 -2.68
C PRO A 142 13.09 -7.43 -2.63
N ARG A 143 14.11 -6.59 -2.64
CA ARG A 143 15.51 -7.00 -2.60
C ARG A 143 16.13 -6.64 -1.26
N PRO A 144 16.86 -7.56 -0.61
CA PRO A 144 17.48 -7.31 0.70
C PRO A 144 18.37 -6.06 0.72
N GLU A 145 19.13 -5.83 -0.36
CA GLU A 145 20.04 -4.69 -0.50
C GLU A 145 19.33 -3.34 -0.69
N THR A 146 18.03 -3.35 -0.96
CA THR A 146 17.22 -2.13 -1.08
C THR A 146 16.33 -1.89 0.12
N GLY A 147 16.32 -2.81 1.09
CA GLY A 147 15.55 -2.67 2.33
C GLY A 147 16.00 -1.48 3.16
N LEU A 148 15.09 -0.96 3.94
CA LEU A 148 15.40 0.12 4.87
C LEU A 148 16.25 -0.41 6.02
N ASP A 149 17.20 0.40 6.46
CA ASP A 149 17.88 0.16 7.72
C ASP A 149 16.87 0.11 8.88
N PRO A 150 16.97 -0.86 9.80
CA PRO A 150 16.02 -1.01 10.91
C PRO A 150 15.94 0.21 11.83
N GLU A 151 17.04 0.93 12.01
CA GLU A 151 17.08 2.13 12.84
C GLU A 151 16.35 3.27 12.13
N PHE A 152 16.66 3.51 10.87
CA PHE A 152 15.94 4.48 10.03
C PHE A 152 14.43 4.18 9.99
N LEU A 153 14.04 2.91 9.80
CA LEU A 153 12.63 2.50 9.80
C LEU A 153 11.93 2.87 11.11
N ARG A 154 12.58 2.60 12.25
CA ARG A 154 12.03 2.89 13.57
C ARG A 154 11.90 4.40 13.81
N GLU A 155 12.95 5.16 13.48
CA GLU A 155 12.99 6.60 13.69
C GLU A 155 11.99 7.34 12.80
N SER A 156 11.95 7.03 11.50
CA SER A 156 10.98 7.64 10.57
C SER A 156 9.53 7.29 10.96
N THR A 157 9.28 6.05 11.37
CA THR A 157 7.97 5.63 11.87
C THR A 157 7.57 6.43 13.10
N ALA A 158 8.45 6.54 14.11
CA ALA A 158 8.18 7.27 15.33
C ALA A 158 7.93 8.76 15.07
N ALA A 159 8.73 9.37 14.18
CA ALA A 159 8.56 10.77 13.81
C ALA A 159 7.21 11.06 13.16
N LEU A 160 6.76 10.21 12.23
CA LEU A 160 5.46 10.38 11.57
C LEU A 160 4.29 10.09 12.51
N GLN A 161 4.45 9.14 13.43
CA GLN A 161 3.44 8.87 14.47
C GLN A 161 3.30 10.02 15.47
N ALA A 162 4.40 10.71 15.79
CA ALA A 162 4.37 11.91 16.64
C ALA A 162 3.55 13.05 16.01
N GLU A 163 3.47 13.12 14.69
CA GLU A 163 2.61 14.06 13.95
C GLU A 163 1.16 13.54 13.76
N GLY A 164 0.81 12.42 14.37
CA GLY A 164 -0.55 11.87 14.37
C GLY A 164 -0.89 10.93 13.22
N LEU A 165 0.05 10.58 12.33
CA LEU A 165 -0.19 9.67 11.24
C LEU A 165 -0.15 8.21 11.71
N GLN A 166 -1.04 7.38 11.16
CA GLN A 166 -0.89 5.93 11.24
C GLN A 166 0.17 5.48 10.22
N VAL A 167 1.12 4.67 10.65
CA VAL A 167 2.21 4.18 9.78
C VAL A 167 2.07 2.68 9.57
N TYR A 168 2.14 2.27 8.30
CA TYR A 168 2.09 0.88 7.87
C TYR A 168 3.39 0.48 7.19
N GLY A 169 3.71 -0.80 7.26
CA GLY A 169 4.83 -1.42 6.54
C GLY A 169 4.41 -2.73 5.90
N PHE A 170 5.21 -3.20 4.97
CA PHE A 170 5.03 -4.49 4.33
C PHE A 170 5.93 -5.54 5.00
N ILE A 171 5.37 -6.70 5.28
CA ILE A 171 6.11 -7.88 5.71
C ILE A 171 5.94 -8.98 4.66
N PRO A 172 6.99 -9.73 4.32
CA PRO A 172 6.88 -10.84 3.39
C PRO A 172 5.97 -11.93 3.97
N GLY A 173 5.14 -12.51 3.10
CA GLY A 173 4.36 -13.70 3.46
C GLY A 173 5.23 -14.96 3.45
N ASP A 174 4.82 -15.97 4.22
CA ASP A 174 5.54 -17.24 4.31
C ASP A 174 5.31 -18.15 3.09
N ALA A 175 4.23 -17.91 2.34
CA ALA A 175 3.74 -18.82 1.31
C ALA A 175 4.16 -18.47 -0.14
N CYS A 176 4.50 -17.21 -0.43
CA CYS A 176 4.88 -16.80 -1.78
C CYS A 176 5.93 -15.70 -1.77
N CYS A 177 6.76 -15.70 -2.82
CA CYS A 177 7.65 -14.59 -3.11
C CYS A 177 6.86 -13.40 -3.64
N ALA A 178 7.35 -12.19 -3.41
CA ALA A 178 6.79 -11.00 -4.03
C ALA A 178 6.88 -11.12 -5.56
N GLY A 179 5.81 -10.77 -6.29
CA GLY A 179 5.66 -11.01 -7.72
C GLY A 179 6.75 -10.46 -8.64
N ARG A 180 7.59 -9.54 -8.16
CA ARG A 180 8.77 -9.05 -8.89
C ARG A 180 10.03 -9.92 -8.73
N CYS A 181 10.02 -10.87 -7.82
CA CYS A 181 11.14 -11.77 -7.56
C CYS A 181 10.82 -13.19 -8.06
N THR A 182 10.82 -13.41 -9.37
CA THR A 182 10.70 -14.74 -9.96
C THR A 182 11.97 -15.59 -9.80
N ARG A 183 13.07 -14.99 -9.36
CA ARG A 183 14.33 -15.70 -9.08
C ARG A 183 14.78 -15.33 -7.67
N VAL A 184 14.64 -16.31 -6.79
CA VAL A 184 15.24 -16.34 -5.44
C VAL A 184 14.85 -15.12 -4.58
N CYS A 185 13.74 -15.26 -3.85
CA CYS A 185 13.70 -14.62 -2.54
C CYS A 185 14.83 -15.25 -1.73
N PRO A 186 15.96 -14.58 -1.48
CA PRO A 186 16.89 -15.08 -0.49
C PRO A 186 16.07 -15.13 0.79
N ARG A 187 15.78 -16.33 1.29
CA ARG A 187 15.39 -16.45 2.70
C ARG A 187 16.45 -15.67 3.46
N TRP A 188 16.05 -14.59 4.08
CA TRP A 188 16.87 -13.95 5.07
C TRP A 188 17.18 -15.04 6.09
N LYS A 189 18.38 -15.62 6.01
CA LYS A 189 18.88 -16.52 7.03
C LYS A 189 19.40 -15.61 8.13
N PRO A 190 18.73 -15.53 9.29
CA PRO A 190 19.33 -14.88 10.43
C PRO A 190 20.63 -15.62 10.71
N THR A 191 21.74 -14.92 10.69
CA THR A 191 23.07 -15.45 11.06
C THR A 191 23.20 -15.68 12.57
N ALA A 192 22.13 -15.47 13.33
CA ALA A 192 22.05 -15.79 14.75
C ALA A 192 20.76 -16.56 15.04
N PRO A 193 20.75 -17.53 15.97
CA PRO A 193 19.54 -18.19 16.41
C PRO A 193 18.58 -17.14 16.98
N LEU A 194 17.35 -17.11 16.42
CA LEU A 194 16.28 -16.27 16.95
C LEU A 194 16.05 -16.64 18.41
N PRO A 195 15.98 -15.66 19.34
CA PRO A 195 15.47 -15.93 20.66
C PRO A 195 14.05 -16.48 20.56
N PRO A 196 13.59 -17.33 21.52
CA PRO A 196 12.29 -17.95 21.48
C PRO A 196 11.21 -16.90 21.27
N ARG A 197 10.29 -17.17 20.33
CA ARG A 197 9.21 -16.26 19.93
C ARG A 197 8.48 -15.75 21.18
N ARG A 198 8.64 -14.48 21.51
CA ARG A 198 7.72 -13.83 22.43
C ARG A 198 6.40 -13.65 21.71
N PRO A 199 5.25 -13.90 22.40
CA PRO A 199 3.94 -13.64 21.79
C PRO A 199 3.88 -12.18 21.35
N LEU A 200 3.31 -11.96 20.16
CA LEU A 200 3.08 -10.65 19.59
C LEU A 200 2.38 -9.77 20.62
N ARG A 201 3.11 -8.84 21.20
CA ARG A 201 2.48 -7.76 21.96
C ARG A 201 1.82 -6.86 20.92
N THR A 202 0.51 -6.76 21.02
CA THR A 202 -0.28 -5.77 20.30
C THR A 202 0.33 -4.38 20.56
N TRP A 203 0.80 -3.78 19.49
CA TRP A 203 1.19 -2.38 19.51
C TRP A 203 -0.08 -1.55 19.73
N ARG A 204 -0.18 -0.92 20.88
CA ARG A 204 -1.18 0.14 21.15
C ARG A 204 -0.62 1.47 20.73
#